data_99f5a203e3820fa8e4bdc2ebd4e983d6
#
_entry.id   99f5a203e3820fa8e4bdc2ebd4e983d6
#
_cell.length_a   1.000
_cell.length_b   1.000
_cell.length_c   1.000
_cell.angle_alpha   90.00
_cell.angle_beta   90.00
_cell.angle_gamma   90.00
#
_symmetry.space_group_name_H-M   'P 1'
#
loop_
_entity.id
_entity.type
_entity.pdbx_description
1 polymer ?
#
loop_
_entity_poly.entity_id
_entity_poly.type
_entity_poly.pdbx_seq_one_letter_code
_entity_poly.pdbx_strand_id
1 'polypeptide(L)'
;MPKLTWIGHSAFLLEDDEGNVVVIDPFIEDNPVTSVDPKSLKPSTILLTHAHNDHVGDTVDMAEWNDARVICTVELGDWLETQGVRDVVSGNHGGTIAFTGGTAKFTPAWHSSSYWDGQNRVAHGIPAGLIVRFGGRTFYFAGDTALFGDMRLIGDEGIDVAILPIGDHFTMGPDDAARAAEFVGAKTVIPCHYNTFPPIRQDPKAFRAKVGERAPEARVVILTPGESFDAG
;
A
#
# COMPACT_ATOMS: atom_id res chain seq x y z
N MET A 1 -15.15 -5.17 12.74
CA MET A 1 -13.69 -4.86 12.78
C MET A 1 -13.15 -4.92 11.36
N PRO A 2 -12.21 -4.05 10.98
CA PRO A 2 -11.73 -4.05 9.61
C PRO A 2 -10.90 -5.30 9.32
N LYS A 3 -11.13 -5.85 8.13
CA LYS A 3 -10.41 -7.00 7.58
C LYS A 3 -9.45 -6.50 6.51
N LEU A 4 -8.17 -6.86 6.60
CA LEU A 4 -7.14 -6.59 5.62
C LEU A 4 -6.82 -7.88 4.87
N THR A 5 -6.98 -7.90 3.56
CA THR A 5 -6.59 -9.03 2.71
C THR A 5 -5.38 -8.65 1.87
N TRP A 6 -4.32 -9.46 1.90
CA TRP A 6 -3.20 -9.29 1.00
C TRP A 6 -3.51 -9.96 -0.34
N ILE A 7 -3.70 -9.18 -1.38
CA ILE A 7 -3.98 -9.71 -2.72
C ILE A 7 -2.70 -10.30 -3.34
N GLY A 8 -1.56 -9.67 -3.06
CA GLY A 8 -0.23 -10.05 -3.54
C GLY A 8 0.57 -8.81 -3.89
N HIS A 9 1.90 -8.90 -3.90
CA HIS A 9 2.81 -7.78 -4.13
C HIS A 9 2.57 -6.64 -3.13
N SER A 10 2.10 -5.48 -3.57
CA SER A 10 1.67 -4.35 -2.74
C SER A 10 0.17 -4.11 -2.78
N ALA A 11 -0.60 -4.99 -3.44
CA ALA A 11 -2.05 -4.88 -3.55
C ALA A 11 -2.75 -5.40 -2.30
N PHE A 12 -3.62 -4.56 -1.71
CA PHE A 12 -4.39 -4.89 -0.51
C PHE A 12 -5.86 -4.49 -0.65
N LEU A 13 -6.71 -5.24 0.04
CA LEU A 13 -8.12 -4.95 0.19
C LEU A 13 -8.41 -4.68 1.68
N LEU A 14 -9.09 -3.58 1.97
CA LEU A 14 -9.66 -3.29 3.29
C LEU A 14 -11.19 -3.34 3.21
N GLU A 15 -11.79 -4.04 4.15
CA GLU A 15 -13.24 -4.16 4.30
C GLU A 15 -13.63 -3.88 5.76
N ASP A 16 -14.73 -3.16 6.00
CA ASP A 16 -15.28 -2.96 7.33
C ASP A 16 -16.65 -3.61 7.53
N ASP A 17 -17.16 -3.60 8.75
CA ASP A 17 -18.47 -4.19 9.10
C ASP A 17 -19.66 -3.40 8.51
N GLU A 18 -19.44 -2.18 7.99
CA GLU A 18 -20.44 -1.35 7.34
C GLU A 18 -20.55 -1.63 5.84
N GLY A 19 -19.66 -2.48 5.32
CA GLY A 19 -19.61 -2.84 3.90
C GLY A 19 -18.82 -1.86 3.03
N ASN A 20 -18.04 -0.97 3.65
CA ASN A 20 -17.10 -0.15 2.90
C ASN A 20 -15.93 -0.99 2.42
N VAL A 21 -15.52 -0.78 1.17
CA VAL A 21 -14.44 -1.52 0.51
C VAL A 21 -13.44 -0.55 -0.09
N VAL A 22 -12.17 -0.72 0.28
CA VAL A 22 -11.05 0.09 -0.21
C VAL A 22 -9.97 -0.84 -0.77
N VAL A 23 -9.46 -0.52 -1.95
CA VAL A 23 -8.31 -1.22 -2.54
C VAL A 23 -7.11 -0.29 -2.57
N ILE A 24 -5.96 -0.81 -2.20
CA ILE A 24 -4.69 -0.09 -2.22
C ILE A 24 -3.79 -0.74 -3.28
N ASP A 25 -3.23 0.09 -4.17
CA ASP A 25 -2.28 -0.30 -5.22
C ASP A 25 -2.73 -1.56 -6.00
N PRO A 26 -3.83 -1.51 -6.77
CA PRO A 26 -4.51 -2.68 -7.35
C PRO A 26 -3.75 -3.31 -8.53
N PHE A 27 -2.55 -3.79 -8.32
CA PHE A 27 -1.81 -4.63 -9.27
C PHE A 27 -2.30 -6.08 -9.12
N ILE A 28 -3.25 -6.50 -9.95
CA ILE A 28 -3.98 -7.77 -9.79
C ILE A 28 -3.90 -8.62 -11.07
N GLU A 29 -4.39 -8.15 -12.23
CA GLU A 29 -4.50 -8.94 -13.46
C GLU A 29 -3.12 -9.47 -13.93
N ASP A 30 -2.12 -8.60 -13.95
CA ASP A 30 -0.74 -8.94 -14.34
C ASP A 30 0.13 -9.45 -13.16
N ASN A 31 -0.46 -9.66 -11.99
CA ASN A 31 0.26 -10.11 -10.81
C ASN A 31 0.41 -11.64 -10.78
N PRO A 32 1.63 -12.19 -10.97
CA PRO A 32 1.82 -13.62 -11.14
C PRO A 32 1.62 -14.46 -9.87
N VAL A 33 1.44 -13.81 -8.71
CA VAL A 33 1.31 -14.50 -7.42
C VAL A 33 -0.10 -14.50 -6.85
N THR A 34 -1.05 -13.83 -7.52
CA THR A 34 -2.46 -13.83 -7.11
C THR A 34 -3.34 -14.64 -8.03
N SER A 35 -4.45 -15.13 -7.49
CA SER A 35 -5.55 -15.74 -8.27
C SER A 35 -6.85 -14.95 -8.11
N VAL A 36 -6.80 -13.76 -7.51
CA VAL A 36 -7.97 -12.90 -7.33
C VAL A 36 -8.38 -12.34 -8.70
N ASP A 37 -9.66 -12.42 -9.02
CA ASP A 37 -10.23 -11.73 -10.17
C ASP A 37 -10.52 -10.26 -9.79
N PRO A 38 -9.89 -9.26 -10.44
CA PRO A 38 -10.13 -7.85 -10.13
C PRO A 38 -11.60 -7.45 -10.29
N LYS A 39 -12.36 -8.12 -11.18
CA LYS A 39 -13.80 -7.90 -11.36
C LYS A 39 -14.67 -8.38 -10.20
N SER A 40 -14.13 -9.26 -9.36
CA SER A 40 -14.85 -9.73 -8.16
C SER A 40 -14.82 -8.68 -7.04
N LEU A 41 -13.86 -7.75 -7.06
CA LEU A 41 -13.73 -6.70 -6.07
C LEU A 41 -14.69 -5.54 -6.39
N LYS A 42 -15.29 -4.97 -5.32
CA LYS A 42 -16.27 -3.88 -5.45
C LYS A 42 -15.86 -2.67 -4.58
N PRO A 43 -14.68 -2.07 -4.83
CA PRO A 43 -14.25 -0.92 -4.04
C PRO A 43 -15.11 0.31 -4.32
N SER A 44 -15.41 1.06 -3.25
CA SER A 44 -15.90 2.45 -3.36
C SER A 44 -14.75 3.45 -3.47
N THR A 45 -13.54 3.03 -3.05
CA THR A 45 -12.34 3.88 -3.04
C THR A 45 -11.11 3.06 -3.42
N ILE A 46 -10.25 3.65 -4.26
CA ILE A 46 -8.93 3.13 -4.62
C ILE A 46 -7.89 4.13 -4.12
N LEU A 47 -6.89 3.67 -3.40
CA LEU A 47 -5.78 4.47 -2.89
C LEU A 47 -4.50 4.08 -3.62
N LEU A 48 -3.76 5.06 -4.13
CA LEU A 48 -2.49 4.82 -4.81
C LEU A 48 -1.33 5.48 -4.08
N THR A 49 -0.26 4.73 -3.91
CA THR A 49 0.99 5.22 -3.32
C THR A 49 1.86 5.96 -4.34
N HIS A 50 1.97 5.45 -5.56
CA HIS A 50 2.78 6.03 -6.62
C HIS A 50 2.45 5.44 -8.00
N ALA A 51 3.14 5.93 -9.04
CA ALA A 51 2.77 5.71 -10.44
C ALA A 51 3.41 4.49 -11.11
N HIS A 52 4.14 3.61 -10.40
CA HIS A 52 4.68 2.42 -11.07
C HIS A 52 3.56 1.46 -11.50
N ASN A 53 3.79 0.74 -12.62
CA ASN A 53 2.80 -0.15 -13.23
C ASN A 53 2.32 -1.25 -12.27
N ASP A 54 3.22 -1.76 -11.42
CA ASP A 54 2.94 -2.77 -10.40
C ASP A 54 2.27 -2.22 -9.12
N HIS A 55 1.81 -0.95 -9.17
CA HIS A 55 0.95 -0.29 -8.17
C HIS A 55 -0.31 0.29 -8.80
N VAL A 56 -0.19 1.07 -9.89
CA VAL A 56 -1.35 1.57 -10.63
C VAL A 56 -2.23 0.42 -11.13
N GLY A 57 -1.60 -0.63 -11.69
CA GLY A 57 -2.27 -1.86 -12.09
C GLY A 57 -3.62 -1.65 -12.77
N ASP A 58 -4.65 -2.25 -12.21
CA ASP A 58 -6.03 -2.25 -12.73
C ASP A 58 -6.85 -1.01 -12.32
N THR A 59 -6.22 0.05 -11.81
CA THR A 59 -6.91 1.24 -11.26
C THR A 59 -7.94 1.83 -12.22
N VAL A 60 -7.57 2.04 -13.49
CA VAL A 60 -8.43 2.70 -14.47
C VAL A 60 -9.70 1.87 -14.71
N ASP A 61 -9.53 0.60 -15.01
CA ASP A 61 -10.62 -0.34 -15.27
C ASP A 61 -11.49 -0.53 -14.02
N MET A 62 -10.87 -0.70 -12.86
CA MET A 62 -11.57 -0.91 -11.60
C MET A 62 -12.38 0.34 -11.18
N ALA A 63 -11.84 1.54 -11.41
CA ALA A 63 -12.56 2.79 -11.19
C ALA A 63 -13.78 2.91 -12.10
N GLU A 64 -13.67 2.52 -13.39
CA GLU A 64 -14.78 2.52 -14.32
C GLU A 64 -15.85 1.48 -13.94
N TRP A 65 -15.46 0.23 -13.63
CA TRP A 65 -16.41 -0.86 -13.32
C TRP A 65 -17.23 -0.60 -12.06
N ASN A 66 -16.68 0.13 -11.10
CA ASN A 66 -17.29 0.31 -9.77
C ASN A 66 -17.73 1.75 -9.49
N ASP A 67 -17.52 2.68 -10.43
CA ASP A 67 -17.68 4.13 -10.18
C ASP A 67 -16.91 4.58 -8.93
N ALA A 68 -15.69 4.00 -8.76
CA ALA A 68 -14.90 4.16 -7.55
C ALA A 68 -14.10 5.47 -7.58
N ARG A 69 -14.01 6.13 -6.42
CA ARG A 69 -13.13 7.29 -6.21
C ARG A 69 -11.68 6.84 -6.16
N VAL A 70 -10.79 7.52 -6.90
CA VAL A 70 -9.34 7.32 -6.80
C VAL A 70 -8.70 8.45 -6.01
N ILE A 71 -7.90 8.10 -4.99
CA ILE A 71 -7.15 9.06 -4.17
C ILE A 71 -5.66 8.80 -4.39
N CYS A 72 -4.92 9.83 -4.84
CA CYS A 72 -3.51 9.73 -5.17
C CYS A 72 -2.80 11.10 -5.05
N THR A 73 -1.51 11.15 -5.44
CA THR A 73 -0.77 12.42 -5.55
C THR A 73 -1.24 13.22 -6.77
N VAL A 74 -1.00 14.54 -6.75
CA VAL A 74 -1.56 15.49 -7.74
C VAL A 74 -1.23 15.08 -9.17
N GLU A 75 0.05 14.92 -9.50
CA GLU A 75 0.48 14.66 -10.89
C GLU A 75 0.04 13.26 -11.39
N LEU A 76 -0.11 12.31 -10.47
CA LEU A 76 -0.68 11.01 -10.78
C LEU A 76 -2.18 11.14 -11.06
N GLY A 77 -2.90 11.96 -10.28
CA GLY A 77 -4.32 12.24 -10.48
C GLY A 77 -4.59 12.91 -11.83
N ASP A 78 -3.83 13.96 -12.16
CA ASP A 78 -3.94 14.65 -13.45
C ASP A 78 -3.76 13.66 -14.63
N TRP A 79 -2.81 12.73 -14.50
CA TRP A 79 -2.62 11.69 -15.52
C TRP A 79 -3.80 10.71 -15.56
N LEU A 80 -4.30 10.23 -14.42
CA LEU A 80 -5.44 9.30 -14.37
C LEU A 80 -6.71 9.89 -14.98
N GLU A 81 -6.96 11.20 -14.80
CA GLU A 81 -8.05 11.90 -15.47
C GLU A 81 -7.90 11.82 -17.00
N THR A 82 -6.67 11.94 -17.52
CA THR A 82 -6.42 11.76 -18.97
C THR A 82 -6.65 10.32 -19.44
N GLN A 83 -6.59 9.34 -18.53
CA GLN A 83 -6.91 7.93 -18.81
C GLN A 83 -8.41 7.63 -18.67
N GLY A 84 -9.24 8.63 -18.30
CA GLY A 84 -10.70 8.50 -18.23
C GLY A 84 -11.25 8.21 -16.82
N VAL A 85 -10.44 8.23 -15.78
CA VAL A 85 -10.93 8.13 -14.39
C VAL A 85 -11.73 9.40 -14.05
N ARG A 86 -12.98 9.23 -13.59
CA ARG A 86 -13.94 10.35 -13.45
C ARG A 86 -13.93 11.00 -12.08
N ASP A 87 -13.73 10.23 -11.02
CA ASP A 87 -13.71 10.72 -9.63
C ASP A 87 -12.31 10.57 -9.05
N VAL A 88 -11.47 11.57 -9.28
CA VAL A 88 -10.11 11.67 -8.74
C VAL A 88 -10.07 12.74 -7.68
N VAL A 89 -9.54 12.42 -6.51
CA VAL A 89 -9.26 13.38 -5.45
C VAL A 89 -7.78 13.35 -5.14
N SER A 90 -7.09 14.41 -5.54
CA SER A 90 -5.64 14.50 -5.42
C SER A 90 -5.21 15.19 -4.14
N GLY A 91 -4.08 14.75 -3.60
CA GLY A 91 -3.44 15.36 -2.44
C GLY A 91 -1.92 15.39 -2.55
N ASN A 92 -1.26 15.79 -1.48
CA ASN A 92 0.20 15.79 -1.40
C ASN A 92 0.66 15.48 0.03
N HIS A 93 1.95 15.26 0.22
CA HIS A 93 2.54 14.93 1.52
C HIS A 93 2.05 15.84 2.63
N GLY A 94 1.63 15.26 3.75
CA GLY A 94 1.03 15.95 4.90
C GLY A 94 -0.48 16.22 4.78
N GLY A 95 -1.06 16.15 3.56
CA GLY A 95 -2.49 16.29 3.33
C GLY A 95 -3.27 15.07 3.79
N THR A 96 -4.51 15.28 4.22
CA THR A 96 -5.46 14.22 4.58
C THR A 96 -6.72 14.36 3.74
N ILE A 97 -7.14 13.30 3.10
CA ILE A 97 -8.34 13.22 2.27
C ILE A 97 -9.33 12.26 2.93
N ALA A 98 -10.59 12.69 3.07
CA ALA A 98 -11.67 11.84 3.55
C ALA A 98 -12.29 11.04 2.38
N PHE A 99 -12.68 9.81 2.68
CA PHE A 99 -13.45 8.93 1.80
C PHE A 99 -14.51 8.17 2.59
N THR A 100 -15.37 7.42 1.92
CA THR A 100 -16.42 6.66 2.59
C THR A 100 -15.82 5.60 3.53
N GLY A 101 -16.09 5.74 4.83
CA GLY A 101 -15.59 4.85 5.88
C GLY A 101 -14.22 5.24 6.46
N GLY A 102 -13.54 6.31 5.95
CA GLY A 102 -12.22 6.61 6.48
C GLY A 102 -11.53 7.88 5.98
N THR A 103 -10.24 7.94 6.26
CA THR A 103 -9.32 9.00 5.78
C THR A 103 -7.99 8.41 5.35
N ALA A 104 -7.36 9.04 4.36
CA ALA A 104 -5.99 8.75 3.94
C ALA A 104 -5.11 10.00 4.07
N LYS A 105 -4.02 9.91 4.82
CA LYS A 105 -3.00 10.95 4.96
C LYS A 105 -1.74 10.54 4.21
N PHE A 106 -1.27 11.39 3.32
CA PHE A 106 -0.04 11.16 2.57
C PHE A 106 1.20 11.40 3.44
N THR A 107 2.12 10.46 3.43
CA THR A 107 3.43 10.56 4.09
C THR A 107 4.55 10.54 3.05
N PRO A 108 5.76 11.04 3.40
CA PRO A 108 6.92 10.84 2.54
C PRO A 108 7.18 9.37 2.25
N ALA A 109 7.70 9.11 1.05
CA ALA A 109 8.31 7.85 0.64
C ALA A 109 9.54 8.17 -0.23
N TRP A 110 10.64 7.44 -0.05
CA TRP A 110 11.88 7.63 -0.80
C TRP A 110 12.00 6.60 -1.92
N HIS A 111 11.40 6.94 -3.05
CA HIS A 111 11.35 6.09 -4.24
C HIS A 111 11.17 6.96 -5.49
N SER A 112 11.02 6.37 -6.66
CA SER A 112 10.59 7.04 -7.89
C SER A 112 9.08 6.85 -8.12
N SER A 113 8.51 7.69 -8.99
CA SER A 113 7.09 7.58 -9.35
C SER A 113 6.95 7.86 -10.84
N SER A 114 6.83 6.80 -11.64
CA SER A 114 6.74 6.90 -13.10
C SER A 114 5.95 5.72 -13.69
N TYR A 115 5.22 5.97 -14.75
CA TYR A 115 4.47 4.97 -15.50
C TYR A 115 5.17 4.64 -16.81
N TRP A 116 5.19 3.36 -17.19
CA TRP A 116 5.65 2.89 -18.49
C TRP A 116 4.45 2.58 -19.37
N ASP A 117 4.27 3.36 -20.44
CA ASP A 117 3.13 3.27 -21.37
C ASP A 117 3.34 2.27 -22.54
N GLY A 118 4.44 1.52 -22.50
CA GLY A 118 4.88 0.62 -23.57
C GLY A 118 5.93 1.25 -24.52
N GLN A 119 6.13 2.56 -24.47
CA GLN A 119 7.10 3.28 -25.27
C GLN A 119 7.99 4.21 -24.45
N ASN A 120 7.40 4.91 -23.48
CA ASN A 120 8.06 5.92 -22.68
C ASN A 120 7.82 5.67 -21.19
N ARG A 121 8.80 6.04 -20.36
CA ARG A 121 8.63 6.12 -18.92
C ARG A 121 8.45 7.58 -18.53
N VAL A 122 7.27 7.92 -18.05
CA VAL A 122 6.89 9.29 -17.69
C VAL A 122 6.71 9.39 -16.17
N ALA A 123 7.37 10.38 -15.57
CA ALA A 123 7.21 10.65 -14.13
C ALA A 123 5.85 11.31 -13.87
N HIS A 124 5.15 10.83 -12.85
CA HIS A 124 3.90 11.38 -12.37
C HIS A 124 4.03 11.72 -10.88
N GLY A 125 4.73 12.83 -10.61
CA GLY A 125 4.94 13.36 -9.28
C GLY A 125 5.93 12.56 -8.44
N ILE A 126 5.73 12.61 -7.14
CA ILE A 126 6.56 11.96 -6.12
C ILE A 126 5.78 10.81 -5.45
N PRO A 127 6.47 9.75 -5.01
CA PRO A 127 5.83 8.65 -4.31
C PRO A 127 5.39 9.08 -2.90
N ALA A 128 4.37 8.41 -2.38
CA ALA A 128 3.88 8.61 -1.03
C ALA A 128 3.62 7.28 -0.33
N GLY A 129 3.80 7.25 0.98
CA GLY A 129 3.13 6.29 1.85
C GLY A 129 1.77 6.84 2.27
N LEU A 130 0.93 5.98 2.86
CA LEU A 130 -0.43 6.33 3.27
C LEU A 130 -0.69 5.90 4.71
N ILE A 131 -1.12 6.83 5.57
CA ILE A 131 -1.76 6.50 6.84
C ILE A 131 -3.26 6.47 6.58
N VAL A 132 -3.84 5.28 6.67
CA VAL A 132 -5.26 5.04 6.42
C VAL A 132 -5.96 4.77 7.74
N ARG A 133 -6.93 5.63 8.11
CA ARG A 133 -7.82 5.40 9.25
C ARG A 133 -9.12 4.81 8.73
N PHE A 134 -9.40 3.58 9.10
CA PHE A 134 -10.53 2.83 8.55
C PHE A 134 -11.03 1.78 9.55
N GLY A 135 -12.35 1.67 9.74
CA GLY A 135 -12.95 0.70 10.64
C GLY A 135 -12.46 0.81 12.10
N GLY A 136 -12.09 2.00 12.57
CA GLY A 136 -11.56 2.23 13.92
C GLY A 136 -10.10 1.83 14.13
N ARG A 137 -9.35 1.54 13.06
CA ARG A 137 -7.92 1.20 13.09
C ARG A 137 -7.11 2.18 12.23
N THR A 138 -5.82 2.27 12.56
CA THR A 138 -4.84 3.07 11.82
C THR A 138 -3.84 2.13 11.14
N PHE A 139 -3.85 2.15 9.79
CA PHE A 139 -2.94 1.39 8.96
C PHE A 139 -1.88 2.33 8.38
N TYR A 140 -0.64 1.87 8.28
CA TYR A 140 0.40 2.53 7.51
C TYR A 140 0.82 1.65 6.34
N PHE A 141 0.47 2.05 5.13
CA PHE A 141 0.98 1.47 3.90
C PHE A 141 2.20 2.29 3.49
N ALA A 142 3.39 1.73 3.65
CA ALA A 142 4.62 2.46 3.37
C ALA A 142 4.78 2.78 1.88
N GLY A 143 4.11 2.02 1.00
CA GLY A 143 4.37 2.01 -0.43
C GLY A 143 5.80 1.52 -0.69
N ASP A 144 6.32 1.86 -1.86
CA ASP A 144 7.71 1.60 -2.17
C ASP A 144 8.60 2.70 -1.60
N THR A 145 9.54 2.30 -0.76
CA THR A 145 10.41 3.26 -0.08
C THR A 145 11.72 2.63 0.40
N ALA A 146 12.76 3.43 0.47
CA ALA A 146 13.91 3.17 1.33
C ALA A 146 13.57 3.47 2.80
N LEU A 147 14.43 3.03 3.74
CA LEU A 147 14.36 3.45 5.15
C LEU A 147 14.71 4.94 5.28
N PHE A 148 13.92 5.67 6.07
CA PHE A 148 14.22 7.07 6.42
C PHE A 148 13.88 7.38 7.88
N GLY A 149 14.55 8.39 8.44
CA GLY A 149 14.49 8.69 9.87
C GLY A 149 13.12 9.18 10.34
N ASP A 150 12.40 9.90 9.47
CA ASP A 150 11.10 10.50 9.80
C ASP A 150 9.95 9.47 9.88
N MET A 151 10.22 8.19 9.62
CA MET A 151 9.29 7.10 9.96
C MET A 151 8.90 7.10 11.44
N ARG A 152 9.72 7.70 12.32
CA ARG A 152 9.36 7.93 13.73
C ARG A 152 8.18 8.87 13.89
N LEU A 153 8.13 9.94 13.08
CA LEU A 153 7.00 10.87 13.06
C LEU A 153 5.71 10.22 12.55
N ILE A 154 5.84 9.23 11.66
CA ILE A 154 4.71 8.39 11.23
C ILE A 154 4.21 7.56 12.41
N GLY A 155 5.13 7.02 13.22
CA GLY A 155 4.81 6.28 14.45
C GLY A 155 3.99 7.08 15.46
N ASP A 156 4.22 8.40 15.57
CA ASP A 156 3.48 9.30 16.46
C ASP A 156 1.97 9.37 16.11
N GLU A 157 1.56 8.95 14.91
CA GLU A 157 0.16 8.85 14.50
C GLU A 157 -0.60 7.65 15.13
N GLY A 158 0.08 6.80 15.87
CA GLY A 158 -0.52 5.66 16.57
C GLY A 158 -0.93 4.53 15.63
N ILE A 159 0.05 3.97 14.92
CA ILE A 159 -0.16 2.92 13.92
C ILE A 159 -0.51 1.58 14.58
N ASP A 160 -1.66 1.01 14.24
CA ASP A 160 -2.05 -0.34 14.67
C ASP A 160 -1.38 -1.41 13.78
N VAL A 161 -1.40 -1.20 12.47
CA VAL A 161 -0.85 -2.15 11.48
C VAL A 161 0.04 -1.42 10.49
N ALA A 162 1.31 -1.81 10.39
CA ALA A 162 2.25 -1.31 9.39
C ALA A 162 2.48 -2.35 8.29
N ILE A 163 2.30 -1.94 7.05
CA ILE A 163 2.55 -2.74 5.85
C ILE A 163 3.86 -2.22 5.23
N LEU A 164 4.91 -3.06 5.27
CA LEU A 164 6.27 -2.66 4.93
C LEU A 164 6.82 -3.51 3.79
N PRO A 165 7.40 -2.90 2.74
CA PRO A 165 8.08 -3.64 1.68
C PRO A 165 9.38 -4.25 2.22
N ILE A 166 9.67 -5.51 1.82
CA ILE A 166 10.88 -6.22 2.21
C ILE A 166 11.67 -6.79 1.03
N GLY A 167 11.32 -6.42 -0.21
CA GLY A 167 11.85 -7.03 -1.41
C GLY A 167 13.33 -6.77 -1.67
N ASP A 168 13.95 -5.80 -0.97
CA ASP A 168 15.29 -5.32 -1.29
C ASP A 168 15.35 -4.75 -2.71
N HIS A 169 16.40 -4.82 -3.41
CA HIS A 169 16.63 -4.41 -4.79
C HIS A 169 15.96 -3.08 -5.23
N PHE A 170 14.65 -2.94 -5.05
CA PHE A 170 13.88 -1.73 -5.39
C PHE A 170 13.36 -0.97 -4.16
N THR A 171 13.25 -1.62 -3.01
CA THR A 171 12.69 -1.08 -1.77
C THR A 171 13.60 -1.40 -0.58
N MET A 172 13.11 -1.22 0.65
CA MET A 172 13.81 -1.74 1.83
C MET A 172 14.04 -3.25 1.70
N GLY A 173 15.21 -3.71 2.14
CA GLY A 173 15.45 -5.12 2.44
C GLY A 173 14.98 -5.47 3.86
N PRO A 174 15.02 -6.77 4.25
CA PRO A 174 14.54 -7.23 5.56
C PRO A 174 15.18 -6.54 6.77
N ASP A 175 16.45 -6.12 6.67
CA ASP A 175 17.16 -5.43 7.75
C ASP A 175 16.64 -4.00 7.96
N ASP A 176 16.48 -3.25 6.87
CA ASP A 176 15.96 -1.88 6.92
C ASP A 176 14.48 -1.87 7.26
N ALA A 177 13.69 -2.81 6.73
CA ALA A 177 12.28 -2.95 7.08
C ALA A 177 12.07 -3.31 8.56
N ALA A 178 12.96 -4.10 9.18
CA ALA A 178 12.92 -4.35 10.61
C ALA A 178 13.23 -3.09 11.43
N ARG A 179 14.13 -2.21 10.95
CA ARG A 179 14.35 -0.89 11.56
C ARG A 179 13.17 0.05 11.34
N ALA A 180 12.51 -0.03 10.17
CA ALA A 180 11.29 0.73 9.92
C ALA A 180 10.17 0.30 10.89
N ALA A 181 10.03 -0.99 11.16
CA ALA A 181 9.08 -1.50 12.17
C ALA A 181 9.35 -0.92 13.56
N GLU A 182 10.63 -0.84 13.97
CA GLU A 182 11.06 -0.18 15.22
C GLU A 182 10.69 1.31 15.22
N PHE A 183 10.94 2.02 14.11
CA PHE A 183 10.68 3.47 14.02
C PHE A 183 9.19 3.80 14.02
N VAL A 184 8.39 3.00 13.33
CA VAL A 184 6.93 3.17 13.23
C VAL A 184 6.24 2.72 14.53
N GLY A 185 6.79 1.76 15.26
CA GLY A 185 6.24 1.27 16.54
C GLY A 185 4.84 0.67 16.43
N ALA A 186 4.49 0.11 15.27
CA ALA A 186 3.18 -0.51 15.06
C ALA A 186 3.03 -1.80 15.87
N LYS A 187 1.82 -2.07 16.36
CA LYS A 187 1.48 -3.31 17.09
C LYS A 187 1.60 -4.55 16.21
N THR A 188 1.23 -4.41 14.94
CA THR A 188 1.31 -5.48 13.94
C THR A 188 2.08 -5.01 12.72
N VAL A 189 2.95 -5.86 12.19
CA VAL A 189 3.73 -5.60 10.99
C VAL A 189 3.44 -6.70 9.96
N ILE A 190 3.10 -6.30 8.74
CA ILE A 190 2.83 -7.20 7.62
C ILE A 190 3.85 -6.92 6.50
N PRO A 191 4.69 -7.90 6.12
CA PRO A 191 5.60 -7.72 5.00
C PRO A 191 4.86 -7.79 3.66
N CYS A 192 5.29 -6.96 2.71
CA CYS A 192 4.79 -6.96 1.33
C CYS A 192 5.93 -6.74 0.32
N HIS A 193 5.58 -6.63 -0.96
CA HIS A 193 6.51 -6.35 -2.06
C HIS A 193 7.70 -7.32 -2.09
N TYR A 194 7.44 -8.63 -2.01
CA TYR A 194 8.46 -9.69 -2.08
C TYR A 194 7.92 -10.91 -2.80
N ASN A 195 8.83 -11.71 -3.38
CA ASN A 195 8.57 -12.98 -4.06
C ASN A 195 7.68 -12.90 -5.32
N THR A 196 7.27 -11.72 -5.76
CA THR A 196 6.50 -11.54 -7.00
C THR A 196 7.39 -11.73 -8.22
N PHE A 197 8.61 -11.19 -8.17
CA PHE A 197 9.59 -11.25 -9.25
C PHE A 197 10.94 -11.79 -8.75
N PRO A 198 11.78 -12.38 -9.63
CA PRO A 198 13.06 -12.95 -9.21
C PRO A 198 13.98 -12.00 -8.42
N PRO A 199 14.11 -10.69 -8.76
CA PRO A 199 14.98 -9.78 -8.03
C PRO A 199 14.56 -9.51 -6.57
N ILE A 200 13.27 -9.65 -6.25
CA ILE A 200 12.69 -9.33 -4.93
C ILE A 200 12.38 -10.58 -4.10
N ARG A 201 13.14 -11.65 -4.30
CA ARG A 201 12.97 -12.88 -3.50
C ARG A 201 13.52 -12.69 -2.10
N GLN A 202 12.65 -12.90 -1.08
CA GLN A 202 13.01 -12.79 0.34
C GLN A 202 12.36 -13.90 1.16
N ASP A 203 12.95 -14.20 2.31
CA ASP A 203 12.35 -15.06 3.33
C ASP A 203 11.63 -14.20 4.38
N PRO A 204 10.29 -14.18 4.40
CA PRO A 204 9.53 -13.40 5.39
C PRO A 204 9.69 -13.94 6.83
N LYS A 205 10.13 -15.19 7.01
CA LYS A 205 10.45 -15.72 8.35
C LYS A 205 11.75 -15.14 8.89
N ALA A 206 12.75 -14.94 8.04
CA ALA A 206 13.97 -14.22 8.40
C ALA A 206 13.65 -12.75 8.76
N PHE A 207 12.77 -12.08 8.03
CA PHE A 207 12.28 -10.75 8.39
C PHE A 207 11.61 -10.75 9.77
N ARG A 208 10.70 -11.71 10.05
CA ARG A 208 10.07 -11.84 11.38
C ARG A 208 11.09 -11.96 12.51
N ALA A 209 12.15 -12.74 12.33
CA ALA A 209 13.20 -12.87 13.33
C ALA A 209 13.90 -11.53 13.60
N LYS A 210 14.23 -10.77 12.56
CA LYS A 210 14.85 -9.45 12.66
C LYS A 210 13.95 -8.42 13.36
N VAL A 211 12.63 -8.44 13.08
CA VAL A 211 11.67 -7.60 13.81
C VAL A 211 11.63 -7.99 15.30
N GLY A 212 11.64 -9.28 15.61
CA GLY A 212 11.67 -9.76 17.00
C GLY A 212 12.88 -9.28 17.79
N GLU A 213 14.03 -9.04 17.14
CA GLU A 213 15.23 -8.49 17.77
C GLU A 213 15.14 -6.98 17.99
N ARG A 214 14.49 -6.22 17.07
CA ARG A 214 14.46 -4.75 17.08
C ARG A 214 13.22 -4.14 17.71
N ALA A 215 12.08 -4.76 17.49
CA ALA A 215 10.76 -4.33 17.95
C ALA A 215 10.01 -5.51 18.58
N PRO A 216 10.47 -6.02 19.74
CA PRO A 216 9.97 -7.27 20.32
C PRO A 216 8.48 -7.22 20.68
N GLU A 217 7.92 -6.03 20.85
CA GLU A 217 6.49 -5.83 21.12
C GLU A 217 5.62 -5.93 19.86
N ALA A 218 6.22 -5.84 18.66
CA ALA A 218 5.50 -5.92 17.41
C ALA A 218 5.24 -7.38 16.98
N ARG A 219 3.98 -7.68 16.67
CA ARG A 219 3.60 -8.96 16.09
C ARG A 219 3.82 -8.92 14.57
N VAL A 220 4.62 -9.83 14.02
CA VAL A 220 4.72 -9.98 12.56
C VAL A 220 3.72 -11.02 12.07
N VAL A 221 2.84 -10.61 11.17
CA VAL A 221 1.86 -11.47 10.48
C VAL A 221 2.33 -11.66 9.04
N ILE A 222 2.63 -12.89 8.67
CA ILE A 222 3.01 -13.26 7.30
C ILE A 222 1.77 -13.86 6.66
N LEU A 223 1.26 -13.17 5.64
CA LEU A 223 0.12 -13.63 4.84
C LEU A 223 0.58 -14.32 3.56
N THR A 224 -0.25 -15.18 3.02
CA THR A 224 -0.15 -15.66 1.64
C THR A 224 -1.10 -14.87 0.75
N PRO A 225 -0.84 -14.73 -0.57
CA PRO A 225 -1.77 -14.04 -1.47
C PRO A 225 -3.19 -14.60 -1.36
N GLY A 226 -4.17 -13.70 -1.17
CA GLY A 226 -5.58 -14.04 -0.89
C GLY A 226 -5.92 -14.27 0.58
N GLU A 227 -4.94 -14.33 1.48
CA GLU A 227 -5.18 -14.50 2.92
C GLU A 227 -5.54 -13.17 3.59
N SER A 228 -6.46 -13.26 4.57
CA SER A 228 -6.95 -12.10 5.32
C SER A 228 -6.46 -12.09 6.77
N PHE A 229 -6.35 -10.89 7.31
CA PHE A 229 -6.02 -10.59 8.70
C PHE A 229 -7.12 -9.70 9.30
N ASP A 230 -7.69 -10.10 10.42
CA ASP A 230 -8.62 -9.29 11.20
C ASP A 230 -7.83 -8.33 12.10
N ALA A 231 -7.98 -7.03 11.84
CA ALA A 231 -7.24 -5.97 12.54
C ALA A 231 -7.95 -5.52 13.85
N GLY A 232 -8.53 -6.46 14.55
CA GLY A 232 -9.31 -6.23 15.76
C GLY A 232 -8.50 -6.08 17.03
#